data_40fa9f8844c5f5e80226c3399e8ffd6b
#
_entry.id   40fa9f8844c5f5e80226c3399e8ffd6b
#
_cell.length_a   1.000
_cell.length_b   1.000
_cell.length_c   1.000
_cell.angle_alpha   90.00
_cell.angle_beta   90.00
_cell.angle_gamma   90.00
#
_symmetry.space_group_name_H-M   'P 1'
#
loop_
_entity.id
_entity.type
_entity.pdbx_description
1 polymer ?
#
loop_
_entity_poly.entity_id
_entity_poly.type
_entity_poly.pdbx_seq_one_letter_code
_entity_poly.pdbx_strand_id
1 'polypeptide(L)'
;MKLGLSSWTYSWNIGVPGYPQPTCPMTAMDLLKKAHELGAQVLQIADNLPLEALSLEELDALAAQAKAWNISIEAGTRGVQPHKMTPFLDVAVRLGATFVRTLLHDADGCPTVEEARQNLLALIPELEKRGLTLGVENHDFFHTLQIKELIESLNTDCIGVCLDPVNNFAQGESTLEVLTNLGALTVNFHCKDYTIHRKSSNLGFDVEGTPTGEGMLDVPRCRKFLHEDMSCVIELWTPWQGDADATAQVEADWAQRSVQYLKTVL
;
A
#
# COMPACT_ATOMS: atom_id res chain seq x y z
N MET A 1 10.12 11.97 5.45
CA MET A 1 8.97 11.05 5.15
C MET A 1 8.31 10.64 6.45
N LYS A 2 7.01 10.32 6.44
CA LYS A 2 6.28 9.80 7.61
C LYS A 2 6.31 8.28 7.59
N LEU A 3 6.68 7.66 8.71
CA LEU A 3 6.64 6.21 8.85
C LEU A 3 5.20 5.72 8.95
N GLY A 4 4.82 4.78 8.08
CA GLY A 4 3.49 4.17 8.02
C GLY A 4 3.52 2.65 8.10
N LEU A 5 2.40 2.07 8.54
CA LEU A 5 2.06 0.66 8.38
C LEU A 5 0.88 0.52 7.43
N SER A 6 0.81 -0.59 6.72
CA SER A 6 -0.33 -0.99 5.88
C SER A 6 -1.08 -2.17 6.51
N SER A 7 -2.34 -2.36 6.13
CA SER A 7 -3.01 -3.65 6.35
C SER A 7 -2.27 -4.81 5.65
N TRP A 8 -1.52 -4.53 4.58
CA TRP A 8 -0.61 -5.49 3.94
C TRP A 8 0.69 -5.75 4.73
N THR A 9 0.97 -4.98 5.81
CA THR A 9 2.01 -5.33 6.79
C THR A 9 1.60 -6.53 7.66
N TYR A 10 0.28 -6.75 7.82
CA TYR A 10 -0.33 -7.73 8.72
C TYR A 10 -1.32 -8.65 8.01
N SER A 11 -1.00 -9.06 6.77
CA SER A 11 -1.87 -9.89 5.93
C SER A 11 -2.27 -11.21 6.61
N TRP A 12 -1.32 -11.89 7.24
CA TRP A 12 -1.58 -13.15 7.96
C TRP A 12 -2.32 -12.95 9.28
N ASN A 13 -2.07 -11.83 9.97
CA ASN A 13 -2.83 -11.47 11.17
C ASN A 13 -4.29 -11.12 10.85
N ILE A 14 -4.56 -10.55 9.68
CA ILE A 14 -5.92 -10.24 9.20
C ILE A 14 -6.59 -11.51 8.66
N GLY A 15 -5.86 -12.31 7.90
CA GLY A 15 -6.31 -13.54 7.26
C GLY A 15 -6.17 -13.51 5.74
N VAL A 16 -5.46 -14.48 5.20
CA VAL A 16 -5.18 -14.60 3.76
C VAL A 16 -6.19 -15.56 3.12
N PRO A 17 -6.92 -15.13 2.06
CA PRO A 17 -7.86 -16.01 1.35
C PRO A 17 -7.17 -17.29 0.84
N GLY A 18 -7.83 -18.44 1.03
CA GLY A 18 -7.30 -19.75 0.62
C GLY A 18 -6.40 -20.42 1.65
N TYR A 19 -6.11 -19.76 2.77
CA TYR A 19 -5.38 -20.30 3.91
C TYR A 19 -6.25 -20.39 5.17
N PRO A 20 -5.88 -21.23 6.16
CA PRO A 20 -6.52 -21.21 7.47
C PRO A 20 -6.46 -19.82 8.10
N GLN A 21 -7.54 -19.42 8.75
CA GLN A 21 -7.59 -18.13 9.46
C GLN A 21 -6.81 -18.20 10.78
N PRO A 22 -6.16 -17.12 11.21
CA PRO A 22 -5.58 -17.03 12.55
C PRO A 22 -6.68 -17.14 13.61
N THR A 23 -6.33 -17.61 14.80
CA THR A 23 -7.28 -17.79 15.91
C THR A 23 -7.98 -16.48 16.28
N CYS A 24 -7.30 -15.36 16.17
CA CYS A 24 -7.83 -14.01 16.44
C CYS A 24 -7.53 -13.09 15.26
N PRO A 25 -8.39 -13.07 14.21
CA PRO A 25 -8.19 -12.18 13.07
C PRO A 25 -8.14 -10.71 13.50
N MET A 26 -7.15 -9.98 12.99
CA MET A 26 -6.93 -8.57 13.32
C MET A 26 -7.99 -7.67 12.68
N THR A 27 -8.62 -6.82 13.48
CA THR A 27 -9.54 -5.78 13.00
C THR A 27 -8.82 -4.48 12.66
N ALA A 28 -9.52 -3.53 12.01
CA ALA A 28 -8.99 -2.20 11.72
C ALA A 28 -8.55 -1.45 13.00
N MET A 29 -9.29 -1.63 14.10
CA MET A 29 -8.95 -1.03 15.39
C MET A 29 -7.71 -1.69 16.01
N ASP A 30 -7.54 -3.01 15.88
CA ASP A 30 -6.33 -3.70 16.33
C ASP A 30 -5.10 -3.27 15.54
N LEU A 31 -5.27 -3.08 14.22
CA LEU A 31 -4.21 -2.59 13.34
C LEU A 31 -3.80 -1.15 13.71
N LEU A 32 -4.77 -0.27 14.01
CA LEU A 32 -4.50 1.08 14.49
C LEU A 32 -3.76 1.06 15.83
N LYS A 33 -4.12 0.16 16.74
CA LYS A 33 -3.42 -0.06 17.99
C LYS A 33 -1.96 -0.50 17.77
N LYS A 34 -1.74 -1.41 16.82
CA LYS A 34 -0.37 -1.81 16.44
C LYS A 34 0.45 -0.66 15.88
N ALA A 35 -0.15 0.17 15.02
CA ALA A 35 0.51 1.37 14.51
C ALA A 35 0.93 2.31 15.65
N HIS A 36 0.06 2.52 16.63
CA HIS A 36 0.35 3.33 17.82
C HIS A 36 1.47 2.71 18.68
N GLU A 37 1.40 1.42 18.99
CA GLU A 37 2.40 0.69 19.79
C GLU A 37 3.80 0.75 19.14
N LEU A 38 3.88 0.65 17.81
CA LEU A 38 5.13 0.72 17.07
C LEU A 38 5.59 2.16 16.78
N GLY A 39 4.77 3.17 17.10
CA GLY A 39 5.08 4.58 16.89
C GLY A 39 5.05 5.00 15.42
N ALA A 40 4.20 4.38 14.61
CA ALA A 40 3.91 4.82 13.25
C ALA A 40 3.07 6.11 13.26
N GLN A 41 3.28 6.96 12.26
CA GLN A 41 2.59 8.22 12.09
C GLN A 41 1.42 8.10 11.11
N VAL A 42 1.41 7.04 10.31
CA VAL A 42 0.43 6.75 9.26
C VAL A 42 -0.02 5.31 9.37
N LEU A 43 -1.31 5.10 9.15
CA LEU A 43 -1.92 3.79 8.95
C LEU A 43 -2.67 3.78 7.63
N GLN A 44 -2.21 2.97 6.69
CA GLN A 44 -2.91 2.72 5.43
C GLN A 44 -3.73 1.43 5.55
N ILE A 45 -5.05 1.54 5.41
CA ILE A 45 -5.97 0.39 5.43
C ILE A 45 -6.42 0.14 4.00
N ALA A 46 -5.93 -0.96 3.43
CA ALA A 46 -6.15 -1.35 2.04
C ALA A 46 -7.28 -2.40 1.88
N ASP A 47 -7.45 -2.86 0.68
CA ASP A 47 -8.52 -3.75 0.23
C ASP A 47 -8.56 -5.14 0.90
N ASN A 48 -7.47 -5.59 1.52
CA ASN A 48 -7.44 -6.82 2.31
C ASN A 48 -8.12 -6.68 3.69
N LEU A 49 -8.48 -5.45 4.08
CA LEU A 49 -9.27 -5.13 5.26
C LEU A 49 -10.30 -4.04 4.87
N PRO A 50 -11.34 -4.40 4.07
CA PRO A 50 -12.19 -3.45 3.37
C PRO A 50 -12.94 -2.51 4.32
N LEU A 51 -12.67 -1.22 4.19
CA LEU A 51 -13.28 -0.16 5.00
C LEU A 51 -14.79 -0.02 4.75
N GLU A 52 -15.26 -0.39 3.57
CA GLU A 52 -16.68 -0.37 3.20
C GLU A 52 -17.53 -1.42 3.94
N ALA A 53 -16.87 -2.43 4.53
CA ALA A 53 -17.53 -3.43 5.34
C ALA A 53 -17.82 -2.96 6.79
N LEU A 54 -17.18 -1.85 7.21
CA LEU A 54 -17.37 -1.29 8.54
C LEU A 54 -18.68 -0.48 8.63
N SER A 55 -19.33 -0.56 9.76
CA SER A 55 -20.47 0.31 10.08
C SER A 55 -20.01 1.76 10.25
N LEU A 56 -20.97 2.70 10.19
CA LEU A 56 -20.65 4.12 10.38
C LEU A 56 -20.11 4.38 11.78
N GLU A 57 -20.59 3.67 12.80
CA GLU A 57 -20.11 3.77 14.18
C GLU A 57 -18.65 3.27 14.31
N GLU A 58 -18.28 2.19 13.61
CA GLU A 58 -16.93 1.66 13.61
C GLU A 58 -15.98 2.63 12.89
N LEU A 59 -16.38 3.21 11.76
CA LEU A 59 -15.60 4.24 11.05
C LEU A 59 -15.37 5.46 11.93
N ASP A 60 -16.41 5.96 12.62
CA ASP A 60 -16.29 7.11 13.51
C ASP A 60 -15.38 6.82 14.71
N ALA A 61 -15.49 5.64 15.29
CA ALA A 61 -14.62 5.20 16.39
C ALA A 61 -13.16 5.09 15.94
N LEU A 62 -12.90 4.54 14.75
CA LEU A 62 -11.58 4.43 14.16
C LEU A 62 -10.96 5.81 13.91
N ALA A 63 -11.72 6.73 13.30
CA ALA A 63 -11.30 8.11 13.05
C ALA A 63 -10.98 8.88 14.35
N ALA A 64 -11.87 8.77 15.36
CA ALA A 64 -11.68 9.40 16.64
C ALA A 64 -10.43 8.89 17.37
N GLN A 65 -10.20 7.59 17.33
CA GLN A 65 -9.04 6.97 17.98
C GLN A 65 -7.73 7.32 17.26
N ALA A 66 -7.73 7.31 15.92
CA ALA A 66 -6.56 7.71 15.12
C ALA A 66 -6.17 9.17 15.41
N LYS A 67 -7.17 10.06 15.46
CA LYS A 67 -6.96 11.47 15.83
C LYS A 67 -6.40 11.60 17.26
N ALA A 68 -6.91 10.84 18.23
CA ALA A 68 -6.43 10.87 19.62
C ALA A 68 -4.97 10.42 19.74
N TRP A 69 -4.52 9.51 18.89
CA TRP A 69 -3.15 9.03 18.82
C TRP A 69 -2.25 9.78 17.84
N ASN A 70 -2.79 10.82 17.17
CA ASN A 70 -2.08 11.59 16.14
C ASN A 70 -1.53 10.71 15.01
N ILE A 71 -2.33 9.74 14.56
CA ILE A 71 -2.04 8.86 13.42
C ILE A 71 -2.93 9.29 12.26
N SER A 72 -2.34 9.55 11.10
CA SER A 72 -3.09 9.83 9.88
C SER A 72 -3.58 8.51 9.26
N ILE A 73 -4.86 8.41 8.94
CA ILE A 73 -5.39 7.28 8.18
C ILE A 73 -5.25 7.56 6.69
N GLU A 74 -4.78 6.59 5.94
CA GLU A 74 -4.81 6.51 4.49
C GLU A 74 -5.76 5.38 4.09
N ALA A 75 -6.71 5.66 3.21
CA ALA A 75 -7.69 4.66 2.78
C ALA A 75 -7.25 3.99 1.49
N GLY A 76 -7.44 2.67 1.37
CA GLY A 76 -7.03 1.92 0.19
C GLY A 76 -8.16 1.03 -0.34
N THR A 77 -8.29 1.00 -1.68
CA THR A 77 -9.26 0.17 -2.40
C THR A 77 -8.68 -0.34 -3.71
N ARG A 78 -9.51 -0.93 -4.56
CA ARG A 78 -9.17 -1.39 -5.92
C ARG A 78 -10.13 -0.85 -6.96
N GLY A 79 -9.61 -0.66 -8.17
CA GLY A 79 -10.36 -0.13 -9.30
C GLY A 79 -10.43 1.39 -9.32
N VAL A 80 -10.71 1.92 -10.50
CA VAL A 80 -10.78 3.36 -10.76
C VAL A 80 -12.13 3.78 -11.36
N GLN A 81 -13.11 2.86 -11.40
CA GLN A 81 -14.44 3.15 -11.95
C GLN A 81 -15.16 4.17 -11.06
N PRO A 82 -15.65 5.31 -11.60
CA PRO A 82 -16.24 6.38 -10.80
C PRO A 82 -17.42 5.94 -9.93
N HIS A 83 -18.23 5.00 -10.40
CA HIS A 83 -19.40 4.51 -9.64
C HIS A 83 -19.04 3.71 -8.39
N LYS A 84 -17.85 3.10 -8.34
CA LYS A 84 -17.30 2.41 -7.17
C LYS A 84 -16.47 3.36 -6.31
N MET A 85 -15.61 4.15 -6.95
CA MET A 85 -14.68 5.03 -6.26
C MET A 85 -15.41 6.16 -5.52
N THR A 86 -16.40 6.81 -6.13
CA THR A 86 -17.08 7.97 -5.50
C THR A 86 -17.67 7.65 -4.12
N PRO A 87 -18.40 6.54 -3.90
CA PRO A 87 -18.83 6.15 -2.55
C PRO A 87 -17.66 5.86 -1.60
N PHE A 88 -16.57 5.28 -2.08
CA PHE A 88 -15.39 5.02 -1.27
C PHE A 88 -14.69 6.31 -0.81
N LEU A 89 -14.66 7.35 -1.66
CA LEU A 89 -14.14 8.67 -1.27
C LEU A 89 -14.90 9.27 -0.09
N ASP A 90 -16.21 9.00 0.06
CA ASP A 90 -17.00 9.45 1.21
C ASP A 90 -16.59 8.70 2.49
N VAL A 91 -16.24 7.41 2.40
CA VAL A 91 -15.65 6.64 3.52
C VAL A 91 -14.30 7.22 3.91
N ALA A 92 -13.43 7.53 2.94
CA ALA A 92 -12.13 8.16 3.20
C ALA A 92 -12.27 9.51 3.92
N VAL A 93 -13.19 10.37 3.47
CA VAL A 93 -13.49 11.66 4.11
C VAL A 93 -13.99 11.46 5.55
N ARG A 94 -14.87 10.48 5.79
CA ARG A 94 -15.38 10.17 7.14
C ARG A 94 -14.27 9.77 8.10
N LEU A 95 -13.26 9.07 7.61
CA LEU A 95 -12.06 8.70 8.37
C LEU A 95 -11.09 9.86 8.58
N GLY A 96 -11.32 11.02 7.95
CA GLY A 96 -10.40 12.16 7.96
C GLY A 96 -9.14 11.92 7.11
N ALA A 97 -9.19 10.96 6.20
CA ALA A 97 -8.10 10.71 5.27
C ALA A 97 -7.95 11.87 4.27
N THR A 98 -6.71 12.14 3.88
CA THR A 98 -6.36 13.08 2.80
C THR A 98 -5.75 12.36 1.60
N PHE A 99 -5.49 11.07 1.74
CA PHE A 99 -4.89 10.22 0.72
C PHE A 99 -5.71 8.94 0.54
N VAL A 100 -5.89 8.55 -0.73
CA VAL A 100 -6.52 7.28 -1.13
C VAL A 100 -5.57 6.51 -2.03
N ARG A 101 -5.29 5.25 -1.71
CA ARG A 101 -4.54 4.32 -2.56
C ARG A 101 -5.50 3.48 -3.39
N THR A 102 -5.21 3.26 -4.66
CA THR A 102 -5.95 2.32 -5.50
C THR A 102 -5.07 1.58 -6.48
N LEU A 103 -5.56 0.45 -7.00
CA LEU A 103 -5.05 -0.24 -8.17
C LEU A 103 -5.89 0.13 -9.40
N LEU A 104 -5.32 0.06 -10.60
CA LEU A 104 -6.10 0.26 -11.84
C LEU A 104 -7.12 -0.84 -12.07
N HIS A 105 -6.80 -2.08 -11.68
CA HIS A 105 -7.66 -3.26 -11.81
C HIS A 105 -8.42 -3.57 -10.51
N ASP A 106 -9.50 -4.33 -10.64
CA ASP A 106 -10.27 -4.89 -9.53
C ASP A 106 -10.81 -6.30 -9.89
N ALA A 107 -11.80 -6.79 -9.13
CA ALA A 107 -12.42 -8.09 -9.36
C ALA A 107 -13.19 -8.20 -10.69
N ASP A 108 -13.62 -7.07 -11.28
CA ASP A 108 -14.33 -7.04 -12.56
C ASP A 108 -13.35 -7.12 -13.75
N GLY A 109 -12.05 -6.91 -13.51
CA GLY A 109 -11.01 -7.04 -14.51
C GLY A 109 -9.98 -5.92 -14.53
N CYS A 110 -9.15 -5.94 -15.55
CA CYS A 110 -8.11 -4.95 -15.79
C CYS A 110 -8.53 -4.05 -16.96
N PRO A 111 -8.66 -2.72 -16.75
CA PRO A 111 -9.00 -1.80 -17.84
C PRO A 111 -7.83 -1.66 -18.83
N THR A 112 -8.13 -1.22 -20.04
CA THR A 112 -7.10 -0.66 -20.91
C THR A 112 -6.56 0.66 -20.34
N VAL A 113 -5.39 1.10 -20.80
CA VAL A 113 -4.82 2.40 -20.37
C VAL A 113 -5.78 3.55 -20.66
N GLU A 114 -6.47 3.53 -21.81
CA GLU A 114 -7.42 4.60 -22.18
C GLU A 114 -8.69 4.56 -21.30
N GLU A 115 -9.23 3.38 -20.99
CA GLU A 115 -10.36 3.26 -20.05
C GLU A 115 -9.96 3.75 -18.64
N ALA A 116 -8.77 3.37 -18.17
CA ALA A 116 -8.23 3.88 -16.91
C ALA A 116 -8.11 5.41 -16.92
N ARG A 117 -7.61 5.98 -18.03
CA ARG A 117 -7.50 7.41 -18.22
C ARG A 117 -8.85 8.12 -18.14
N GLN A 118 -9.87 7.63 -18.85
CA GLN A 118 -11.20 8.21 -18.81
C GLN A 118 -11.82 8.16 -17.40
N ASN A 119 -11.66 7.04 -16.72
CA ASN A 119 -12.14 6.87 -15.35
C ASN A 119 -11.45 7.85 -14.39
N LEU A 120 -10.12 7.96 -14.46
CA LEU A 120 -9.35 8.88 -13.61
C LEU A 120 -9.70 10.35 -13.88
N LEU A 121 -9.86 10.75 -15.15
CA LEU A 121 -10.31 12.10 -15.50
C LEU A 121 -11.68 12.42 -14.88
N ALA A 122 -12.61 11.46 -14.88
CA ALA A 122 -13.93 11.64 -14.29
C ALA A 122 -13.89 11.74 -12.74
N LEU A 123 -12.83 11.23 -12.09
CA LEU A 123 -12.66 11.32 -10.64
C LEU A 123 -12.03 12.63 -10.17
N ILE A 124 -11.31 13.37 -11.02
CA ILE A 124 -10.63 14.63 -10.64
C ILE A 124 -11.55 15.59 -9.90
N PRO A 125 -12.76 15.97 -10.41
CA PRO A 125 -13.64 16.91 -9.72
C PRO A 125 -14.09 16.41 -8.34
N GLU A 126 -14.27 15.09 -8.17
CA GLU A 126 -14.68 14.50 -6.90
C GLU A 126 -13.53 14.46 -5.87
N LEU A 127 -12.28 14.27 -6.33
CA LEU A 127 -11.08 14.35 -5.49
C LEU A 127 -10.83 15.80 -5.05
N GLU A 128 -10.83 16.75 -5.97
CA GLU A 128 -10.64 18.17 -5.68
C GLU A 128 -11.70 18.73 -4.69
N LYS A 129 -12.96 18.40 -4.92
CA LYS A 129 -14.07 18.78 -4.04
C LYS A 129 -13.89 18.31 -2.60
N ARG A 130 -13.26 17.13 -2.40
CA ARG A 130 -13.02 16.52 -1.08
C ARG A 130 -11.63 16.82 -0.51
N GLY A 131 -10.75 17.47 -1.28
CA GLY A 131 -9.36 17.70 -0.87
C GLY A 131 -8.56 16.40 -0.71
N LEU A 132 -8.83 15.42 -1.56
CA LEU A 132 -8.18 14.11 -1.54
C LEU A 132 -7.13 14.00 -2.63
N THR A 133 -6.00 13.36 -2.31
CA THR A 133 -5.01 12.91 -3.28
C THR A 133 -5.22 11.41 -3.54
N LEU A 134 -5.25 11.00 -4.80
CA LEU A 134 -5.33 9.60 -5.22
C LEU A 134 -3.95 9.10 -5.65
N GLY A 135 -3.44 8.06 -5.00
CA GLY A 135 -2.25 7.34 -5.41
C GLY A 135 -2.61 6.07 -6.18
N VAL A 136 -2.27 6.03 -7.46
CA VAL A 136 -2.39 4.82 -8.28
C VAL A 136 -1.15 3.96 -8.07
N GLU A 137 -1.32 2.77 -7.51
CA GLU A 137 -0.20 1.87 -7.28
C GLU A 137 0.21 1.15 -8.57
N ASN A 138 1.51 1.11 -8.81
CA ASN A 138 2.07 0.26 -9.86
C ASN A 138 1.98 -1.20 -9.43
N HIS A 139 1.30 -2.00 -10.25
CA HIS A 139 1.02 -3.40 -9.93
C HIS A 139 0.80 -4.22 -11.22
N ASP A 140 1.30 -5.43 -11.24
CA ASP A 140 1.20 -6.54 -12.19
C ASP A 140 0.99 -6.24 -13.68
N PHE A 141 -0.10 -5.60 -14.07
CA PHE A 141 -0.59 -5.60 -15.45
C PHE A 141 -0.04 -4.47 -16.34
N PHE A 142 0.59 -3.47 -15.74
CA PHE A 142 1.06 -2.29 -16.45
C PHE A 142 2.56 -2.08 -16.27
N HIS A 143 3.25 -1.83 -17.38
CA HIS A 143 4.62 -1.35 -17.32
C HIS A 143 4.68 0.06 -16.72
N THR A 144 5.77 0.37 -16.04
CA THR A 144 5.95 1.68 -15.39
C THR A 144 5.88 2.85 -16.36
N LEU A 145 6.32 2.69 -17.62
CA LEU A 145 6.18 3.73 -18.64
C LEU A 145 4.72 3.99 -19.01
N GLN A 146 3.87 2.96 -19.05
CA GLN A 146 2.43 3.13 -19.30
C GLN A 146 1.76 3.90 -18.16
N ILE A 147 2.12 3.58 -16.90
CA ILE A 147 1.63 4.30 -15.72
C ILE A 147 2.11 5.74 -15.74
N LYS A 148 3.39 5.98 -16.07
CA LYS A 148 3.96 7.32 -16.21
C LYS A 148 3.18 8.16 -17.21
N GLU A 149 3.04 7.67 -18.45
CA GLU A 149 2.31 8.38 -19.51
C GLU A 149 0.84 8.63 -19.12
N LEU A 150 0.20 7.65 -18.48
CA LEU A 150 -1.16 7.79 -17.97
C LEU A 150 -1.26 8.94 -16.96
N ILE A 151 -0.46 8.95 -15.91
CA ILE A 151 -0.51 9.96 -14.85
C ILE A 151 -0.14 11.34 -15.39
N GLU A 152 0.93 11.47 -16.18
CA GLU A 152 1.32 12.73 -16.81
C GLU A 152 0.21 13.31 -17.72
N SER A 153 -0.55 12.44 -18.41
CA SER A 153 -1.64 12.86 -19.31
C SER A 153 -2.85 13.46 -18.59
N LEU A 154 -3.00 13.22 -17.27
CA LEU A 154 -4.13 13.74 -16.49
C LEU A 154 -3.98 15.23 -16.17
N ASN A 155 -2.77 15.74 -16.14
CA ASN A 155 -2.42 17.15 -15.88
C ASN A 155 -3.13 17.71 -14.63
N THR A 156 -3.01 17.01 -13.49
CA THR A 156 -3.58 17.36 -12.19
C THR A 156 -2.61 17.03 -11.07
N ASP A 157 -2.70 17.77 -9.95
CA ASP A 157 -1.89 17.52 -8.75
C ASP A 157 -2.60 16.58 -7.74
N CYS A 158 -3.88 16.27 -7.98
CA CYS A 158 -4.64 15.42 -7.06
C CYS A 158 -4.54 13.91 -7.36
N ILE A 159 -3.82 13.51 -8.44
CA ILE A 159 -3.57 12.11 -8.78
C ILE A 159 -2.07 11.92 -9.02
N GLY A 160 -1.47 10.97 -8.32
CA GLY A 160 -0.07 10.60 -8.47
C GLY A 160 0.12 9.08 -8.36
N VAL A 161 1.35 8.66 -8.15
CA VAL A 161 1.72 7.25 -8.03
C VAL A 161 1.88 6.87 -6.55
N CYS A 162 1.24 5.77 -6.12
CA CYS A 162 1.63 5.02 -4.95
C CYS A 162 2.71 4.03 -5.41
N LEU A 163 3.98 4.35 -5.16
CA LEU A 163 5.08 3.60 -5.73
C LEU A 163 5.43 2.39 -4.88
N ASP A 164 5.31 1.20 -5.45
CA ASP A 164 5.87 -0.05 -4.92
C ASP A 164 7.09 -0.46 -5.77
N PRO A 165 8.29 -0.57 -5.18
CA PRO A 165 9.52 -0.78 -5.94
C PRO A 165 9.68 -2.22 -6.47
N VAL A 166 8.80 -3.16 -6.10
CA VAL A 166 8.97 -4.59 -6.40
C VAL A 166 7.80 -5.23 -7.16
N ASN A 167 6.63 -4.62 -7.16
CA ASN A 167 5.46 -5.20 -7.84
C ASN A 167 5.68 -5.42 -9.35
N ASN A 168 6.51 -4.61 -9.99
CA ASN A 168 6.81 -4.74 -11.42
C ASN A 168 7.87 -5.80 -11.77
N PHE A 169 8.36 -6.59 -10.81
CA PHE A 169 9.21 -7.73 -11.12
C PHE A 169 8.52 -8.73 -12.05
N ALA A 170 7.19 -8.90 -11.92
CA ALA A 170 6.39 -9.72 -12.82
C ALA A 170 6.37 -9.19 -14.27
N GLN A 171 6.65 -7.91 -14.48
CA GLN A 171 6.80 -7.26 -15.78
C GLN A 171 8.27 -7.23 -16.28
N GLY A 172 9.20 -7.81 -15.51
CA GLY A 172 10.63 -7.81 -15.82
C GLY A 172 11.32 -6.47 -15.57
N GLU A 173 10.69 -5.56 -14.84
CA GLU A 173 11.24 -4.25 -14.50
C GLU A 173 11.96 -4.29 -13.15
N SER A 174 13.16 -3.75 -13.10
CA SER A 174 13.96 -3.66 -11.88
C SER A 174 13.48 -2.52 -10.97
N THR A 175 13.77 -2.61 -9.67
CA THR A 175 13.56 -1.51 -8.71
C THR A 175 14.09 -0.16 -9.20
N LEU A 176 15.25 -0.14 -9.87
CA LEU A 176 15.82 1.10 -10.40
C LEU A 176 15.00 1.68 -11.55
N GLU A 177 14.47 0.85 -12.44
CA GLU A 177 13.57 1.28 -13.53
C GLU A 177 12.28 1.86 -12.97
N VAL A 178 11.66 1.16 -11.99
CA VAL A 178 10.46 1.65 -11.30
C VAL A 178 10.71 3.04 -10.70
N LEU A 179 11.77 3.21 -9.93
CA LEU A 179 12.14 4.49 -9.31
C LEU A 179 12.45 5.59 -10.34
N THR A 180 13.16 5.23 -11.42
CA THR A 180 13.52 6.20 -12.47
C THR A 180 12.29 6.68 -13.23
N ASN A 181 11.36 5.79 -13.52
CA ASN A 181 10.16 6.11 -14.30
C ASN A 181 9.10 6.82 -13.47
N LEU A 182 8.89 6.42 -12.22
CA LEU A 182 7.75 6.84 -11.41
C LEU A 182 8.10 7.76 -10.23
N GLY A 183 9.37 7.82 -9.82
CA GLY A 183 9.78 8.52 -8.59
C GLY A 183 9.32 9.98 -8.52
N ALA A 184 9.41 10.73 -9.63
CA ALA A 184 8.98 12.13 -9.68
C ALA A 184 7.45 12.33 -9.60
N LEU A 185 6.67 11.28 -9.86
CA LEU A 185 5.19 11.27 -9.81
C LEU A 185 4.66 10.68 -8.51
N THR A 186 5.56 10.25 -7.62
CA THR A 186 5.20 9.52 -6.41
C THR A 186 4.64 10.45 -5.34
N VAL A 187 3.48 10.07 -4.81
CA VAL A 187 2.78 10.75 -3.69
C VAL A 187 2.70 9.88 -2.43
N ASN A 188 3.01 8.59 -2.55
CA ASN A 188 3.06 7.62 -1.45
C ASN A 188 4.05 6.51 -1.81
N PHE A 189 4.81 6.01 -0.87
CA PHE A 189 5.83 4.99 -1.10
C PHE A 189 5.55 3.74 -0.27
N HIS A 190 5.36 2.60 -0.93
CA HIS A 190 5.31 1.28 -0.30
C HIS A 190 6.73 0.74 -0.12
N CYS A 191 7.11 0.51 1.12
CA CYS A 191 8.42 -0.03 1.47
C CYS A 191 8.29 -1.53 1.70
N LYS A 192 8.59 -2.30 0.67
CA LYS A 192 8.48 -3.75 0.62
C LYS A 192 9.84 -4.36 0.29
N ASP A 193 10.52 -4.93 1.27
CA ASP A 193 11.84 -5.52 1.08
C ASP A 193 11.74 -7.01 0.71
N TYR A 194 12.73 -7.49 0.01
CA TYR A 194 12.74 -8.81 -0.60
C TYR A 194 14.13 -9.40 -0.68
N THR A 195 14.19 -10.71 -0.88
CA THR A 195 15.41 -11.45 -1.24
C THR A 195 15.17 -12.28 -2.49
N ILE A 196 16.22 -12.54 -3.25
CA ILE A 196 16.19 -13.44 -4.41
C ILE A 196 17.19 -14.57 -4.17
N HIS A 197 16.69 -15.77 -4.13
CA HIS A 197 17.48 -16.98 -3.89
C HIS A 197 17.43 -17.91 -5.09
N ARG A 198 18.58 -18.50 -5.43
CA ARG A 198 18.61 -19.59 -6.41
C ARG A 198 18.00 -20.85 -5.77
N LYS A 199 17.07 -21.48 -6.50
CA LYS A 199 16.50 -22.77 -6.08
C LYS A 199 17.58 -23.82 -5.86
N SER A 200 17.39 -24.73 -4.91
CA SER A 200 18.31 -25.84 -4.62
C SER A 200 18.54 -26.75 -5.84
N SER A 201 17.55 -26.84 -6.72
CA SER A 201 17.65 -27.54 -8.01
C SER A 201 18.53 -26.84 -9.05
N ASN A 202 18.97 -25.61 -8.83
CA ASN A 202 19.59 -24.71 -9.80
C ASN A 202 18.70 -24.29 -10.99
N LEU A 203 17.41 -24.66 -10.97
CA LEU A 203 16.44 -24.40 -12.05
C LEU A 203 15.52 -23.23 -11.68
N GLY A 204 16.09 -22.01 -11.67
CA GLY A 204 15.34 -20.79 -11.42
C GLY A 204 15.69 -20.13 -10.09
N PHE A 205 14.85 -19.12 -9.71
CA PHE A 205 14.97 -18.32 -8.50
C PHE A 205 13.65 -18.31 -7.77
N ASP A 206 13.69 -18.13 -6.46
CA ASP A 206 12.57 -17.74 -5.62
C ASP A 206 12.77 -16.28 -5.21
N VAL A 207 11.69 -15.49 -5.27
CA VAL A 207 11.64 -14.12 -4.76
C VAL A 207 10.73 -14.16 -3.54
N GLU A 208 11.25 -13.78 -2.39
CA GLU A 208 10.53 -13.84 -1.11
C GLU A 208 10.66 -12.51 -0.37
N GLY A 209 9.64 -12.18 0.43
CA GLY A 209 9.71 -11.04 1.32
C GLY A 209 10.71 -11.27 2.45
N THR A 210 11.13 -10.15 3.06
CA THR A 210 11.99 -10.13 4.24
C THR A 210 11.69 -8.88 5.06
N PRO A 211 12.07 -8.79 6.35
CA PRO A 211 11.97 -7.54 7.09
C PRO A 211 12.72 -6.41 6.38
N THR A 212 12.12 -5.23 6.35
CA THR A 212 12.76 -4.07 5.72
C THR A 212 14.13 -3.79 6.34
N GLY A 213 15.14 -3.67 5.48
CA GLY A 213 16.54 -3.45 5.88
C GLY A 213 17.37 -4.74 5.99
N GLU A 214 16.77 -5.91 5.77
CA GLU A 214 17.47 -7.19 5.80
C GLU A 214 17.53 -7.87 4.43
N GLY A 215 16.93 -7.24 3.42
CA GLY A 215 16.87 -7.73 2.05
C GLY A 215 17.71 -6.94 1.06
N MET A 216 17.20 -6.87 -0.14
CA MET A 216 17.89 -6.27 -1.30
C MET A 216 17.41 -4.85 -1.62
N LEU A 217 16.36 -4.34 -0.92
CA LEU A 217 15.87 -2.99 -1.10
C LEU A 217 16.75 -1.97 -0.37
N ASP A 218 17.47 -1.17 -1.14
CA ASP A 218 18.27 -0.05 -0.60
C ASP A 218 17.36 1.17 -0.37
N VAL A 219 16.71 1.25 0.80
CA VAL A 219 15.80 2.34 1.17
C VAL A 219 16.45 3.71 1.10
N PRO A 220 17.69 3.95 1.60
CA PRO A 220 18.39 5.20 1.42
C PRO A 220 18.60 5.60 -0.05
N ARG A 221 18.76 4.63 -0.96
CA ARG A 221 18.84 4.89 -2.39
C ARG A 221 17.48 5.24 -2.97
N CYS A 222 16.40 4.54 -2.57
CA CYS A 222 15.03 4.83 -3.01
C CYS A 222 14.66 6.29 -2.70
N ARG A 223 14.99 6.78 -1.50
CA ARG A 223 14.73 8.15 -1.06
C ARG A 223 15.29 9.23 -1.98
N LYS A 224 16.37 8.95 -2.74
CA LYS A 224 16.96 9.92 -3.68
C LYS A 224 16.08 10.22 -4.89
N PHE A 225 15.08 9.39 -5.14
CA PHE A 225 14.11 9.52 -6.23
C PHE A 225 12.76 10.09 -5.77
N LEU A 226 12.56 10.22 -4.46
CA LEU A 226 11.28 10.50 -3.83
C LEU A 226 11.27 11.86 -3.12
N HIS A 227 10.09 12.41 -2.89
CA HIS A 227 9.92 13.63 -2.12
C HIS A 227 9.83 13.33 -0.61
N GLU A 228 10.30 14.26 0.22
CA GLU A 228 10.32 14.06 1.68
C GLU A 228 8.93 14.18 2.35
N ASP A 229 7.95 14.79 1.70
CA ASP A 229 6.65 15.11 2.29
C ASP A 229 5.60 14.00 2.18
N MET A 230 6.00 12.79 1.77
CA MET A 230 5.11 11.64 1.61
C MET A 230 5.22 10.64 2.75
N SER A 231 4.28 9.69 2.78
CA SER A 231 4.33 8.52 3.65
C SER A 231 5.25 7.45 3.05
N CYS A 232 5.99 6.77 3.93
CA CYS A 232 6.72 5.54 3.65
C CYS A 232 6.01 4.41 4.42
N VAL A 233 5.23 3.62 3.72
CA VAL A 233 4.33 2.62 4.29
C VAL A 233 4.93 1.23 4.13
N ILE A 234 5.09 0.51 5.23
CA ILE A 234 5.63 -0.86 5.21
C ILE A 234 4.57 -1.81 4.65
N GLU A 235 4.99 -2.68 3.76
CA GLU A 235 4.28 -3.89 3.35
C GLU A 235 5.19 -5.11 3.43
N LEU A 236 4.63 -6.28 3.75
CA LEU A 236 5.39 -7.50 3.95
C LEU A 236 4.85 -8.64 3.10
N TRP A 237 5.75 -9.43 2.53
CA TRP A 237 5.47 -10.72 1.90
C TRP A 237 5.98 -11.85 2.78
N THR A 238 5.42 -11.98 3.98
CA THR A 238 5.84 -13.02 4.95
C THR A 238 5.50 -14.41 4.40
N PRO A 239 6.47 -15.32 4.24
CA PRO A 239 6.20 -16.66 3.76
C PRO A 239 5.39 -17.48 4.77
N TRP A 240 4.52 -18.35 4.25
CA TRP A 240 3.75 -19.28 5.06
C TRP A 240 4.64 -20.22 5.91
N GLN A 241 4.36 -20.29 7.21
CA GLN A 241 5.12 -21.08 8.20
C GLN A 241 4.47 -22.43 8.54
N GLY A 242 3.49 -22.91 7.74
CA GLY A 242 2.78 -24.16 7.96
C GLY A 242 1.59 -24.07 8.92
N ASP A 243 1.43 -22.97 9.63
CA ASP A 243 0.34 -22.68 10.57
C ASP A 243 0.00 -21.19 10.56
N ALA A 244 -1.29 -20.84 10.70
CA ALA A 244 -1.75 -19.46 10.59
C ALA A 244 -1.24 -18.57 11.74
N ASP A 245 -1.34 -19.05 12.97
CA ASP A 245 -0.91 -18.28 14.16
C ASP A 245 0.62 -18.16 14.21
N ALA A 246 1.35 -19.22 13.84
CA ALA A 246 2.81 -19.17 13.70
C ALA A 246 3.25 -18.16 12.62
N THR A 247 2.54 -18.12 11.47
CA THR A 247 2.84 -17.16 10.40
C THR A 247 2.52 -15.73 10.83
N ALA A 248 1.39 -15.51 11.49
CA ALA A 248 1.00 -14.21 12.05
C ALA A 248 2.02 -13.71 13.11
N GLN A 249 2.59 -14.60 13.90
CA GLN A 249 3.64 -14.24 14.86
C GLN A 249 4.94 -13.81 14.17
N VAL A 250 5.38 -14.52 13.13
CA VAL A 250 6.55 -14.16 12.33
C VAL A 250 6.34 -12.80 11.64
N GLU A 251 5.17 -12.59 11.06
CA GLU A 251 4.80 -11.32 10.43
C GLU A 251 4.86 -10.15 11.41
N ALA A 252 4.36 -10.34 12.65
CA ALA A 252 4.41 -9.31 13.69
C ALA A 252 5.87 -8.99 14.12
N ASP A 253 6.75 -9.97 14.20
CA ASP A 253 8.19 -9.77 14.42
C ASP A 253 8.82 -8.99 13.27
N TRP A 254 8.53 -9.36 12.03
CA TRP A 254 9.03 -8.67 10.85
C TRP A 254 8.58 -7.21 10.80
N ALA A 255 7.32 -6.93 11.12
CA ALA A 255 6.80 -5.57 11.19
C ALA A 255 7.58 -4.72 12.22
N GLN A 256 7.84 -5.27 13.41
CA GLN A 256 8.62 -4.59 14.45
C GLN A 256 10.05 -4.29 13.99
N ARG A 257 10.75 -5.26 13.39
CA ARG A 257 12.12 -5.10 12.88
C ARG A 257 12.17 -4.06 11.76
N SER A 258 11.22 -4.11 10.83
CA SER A 258 11.10 -3.15 9.73
C SER A 258 10.91 -1.72 10.25
N VAL A 259 10.03 -1.53 11.23
CA VAL A 259 9.83 -0.23 11.90
C VAL A 259 11.11 0.26 12.59
N GLN A 260 11.82 -0.62 13.30
CA GLN A 260 13.08 -0.27 13.94
C GLN A 260 14.13 0.22 12.95
N TYR A 261 14.28 -0.49 11.83
CA TYR A 261 15.18 -0.08 10.76
C TYR A 261 14.77 1.26 10.14
N LEU A 262 13.50 1.42 9.74
CA LEU A 262 13.03 2.64 9.08
C LEU A 262 13.17 3.89 9.96
N LYS A 263 13.02 3.76 11.27
CA LYS A 263 13.29 4.86 12.21
C LYS A 263 14.75 5.35 12.18
N THR A 264 15.67 4.57 11.63
CA THR A 264 17.08 4.97 11.51
C THR A 264 17.42 5.62 10.17
N VAL A 265 16.58 5.43 9.15
CA VAL A 265 16.89 5.85 7.77
C VAL A 265 15.88 6.83 7.16
N LEU A 266 14.69 7.03 7.78
CA LEU A 266 13.71 8.07 7.41
C LEU A 266 13.97 9.36 8.18
#